data_1b323a8450b76ab5880f6c226d0aa6cb
#
_entry.id   1b323a8450b76ab5880f6c226d0aa6cb
#
_cell.length_a   1.000
_cell.length_b   1.000
_cell.length_c   1.000
_cell.angle_alpha   90.00
_cell.angle_beta   90.00
_cell.angle_gamma   90.00
#
_symmetry.space_group_name_H-M   'P 1'
#
loop_
_entity.id
_entity.type
_entity.pdbx_description
1 polymer ?
#
loop_
_entity_poly.entity_id
_entity_poly.type
_entity_poly.pdbx_seq_one_letter_code
_entity_poly.pdbx_strand_id
1 'polypeptide(L)'
;KLRSSLTIAGITILCLADMWGVNKRYLNDAQFVPHSIRTETFTKTNTDELILQDTSLDYRVLNFATSTFDDNNTSYWHKSVGGYHPAKLRRYQEMIEHHISPEMQAAYKAIATAGGEMDSVDANKFRVLNMLNTKYFIFPAGQQRQTVPILNPHAYGNAWFVNKVQYVNNANEEIDALDSIIPTETAVVDARFKDVLKGTTESYKDSLSSIRLTSYAPNRLTYETNNAQ
;
A
#
# COMPACT_ATOMS: atom_id res chain seq x y z
N LYS A 1 -3.56 -2.74 58.68
CA LYS A 1 -2.88 -3.28 57.50
C LYS A 1 -3.54 -4.60 57.04
N LEU A 2 -3.73 -5.62 57.96
CA LEU A 2 -4.32 -6.90 57.58
C LEU A 2 -5.77 -6.78 57.01
N ARG A 3 -6.60 -5.93 57.65
CA ARG A 3 -7.99 -5.67 57.16
C ARG A 3 -8.01 -5.03 55.77
N SER A 4 -7.13 -4.08 55.47
CA SER A 4 -7.01 -3.46 54.17
C SER A 4 -6.61 -4.47 53.08
N SER A 5 -5.66 -5.36 53.40
CA SER A 5 -5.21 -6.42 52.48
C SER A 5 -6.34 -7.42 52.19
N LEU A 6 -7.13 -7.80 53.18
CA LEU A 6 -8.29 -8.70 53.01
C LEU A 6 -9.38 -8.01 52.13
N THR A 7 -9.64 -6.72 52.36
CA THR A 7 -10.59 -5.95 51.54
C THR A 7 -10.14 -5.89 50.09
N ILE A 8 -8.86 -5.57 49.84
CA ILE A 8 -8.29 -5.54 48.50
C ILE A 8 -8.39 -6.88 47.82
N ALA A 9 -8.02 -7.97 48.52
CA ALA A 9 -8.10 -9.31 47.99
C ALA A 9 -9.56 -9.68 47.63
N GLY A 10 -10.52 -9.33 48.48
CA GLY A 10 -11.95 -9.57 48.23
C GLY A 10 -12.43 -8.85 46.97
N ILE A 11 -12.11 -7.56 46.83
CA ILE A 11 -12.47 -6.79 45.67
C ILE A 11 -11.82 -7.36 44.40
N THR A 12 -10.54 -7.73 44.47
CA THR A 12 -9.83 -8.33 43.33
C THR A 12 -10.49 -9.64 42.89
N ILE A 13 -10.87 -10.52 43.80
CA ILE A 13 -11.55 -11.78 43.47
C ILE A 13 -12.91 -11.51 42.84
N LEU A 14 -13.70 -10.57 43.37
CA LEU A 14 -14.99 -10.17 42.77
C LEU A 14 -14.84 -9.60 41.37
N CYS A 15 -13.87 -8.73 41.16
CA CYS A 15 -13.60 -8.18 39.83
C CYS A 15 -13.16 -9.29 38.83
N LEU A 16 -12.30 -10.20 39.26
CA LEU A 16 -11.87 -11.34 38.42
C LEU A 16 -13.03 -12.26 38.07
N ALA A 17 -13.93 -12.55 39.03
CA ALA A 17 -15.09 -13.38 38.78
C ALA A 17 -16.07 -12.73 37.80
N ASP A 18 -16.34 -11.41 37.96
CA ASP A 18 -17.20 -10.66 37.05
C ASP A 18 -16.61 -10.61 35.65
N MET A 19 -15.35 -10.19 35.54
CA MET A 19 -14.66 -10.12 34.24
C MET A 19 -14.54 -11.49 33.56
N TRP A 20 -14.34 -12.56 34.31
CA TRP A 20 -14.33 -13.91 33.78
C TRP A 20 -15.67 -14.27 33.12
N GLY A 21 -16.77 -13.98 33.80
CA GLY A 21 -18.12 -14.19 33.27
C GLY A 21 -18.41 -13.42 32.00
N VAL A 22 -17.97 -12.15 31.95
CA VAL A 22 -18.09 -11.32 30.75
C VAL A 22 -17.20 -11.83 29.62
N ASN A 23 -15.93 -12.08 29.90
CA ASN A 23 -14.99 -12.52 28.89
C ASN A 23 -15.39 -13.85 28.23
N LYS A 24 -15.92 -14.80 28.99
CA LYS A 24 -16.41 -16.08 28.46
C LYS A 24 -17.58 -15.93 27.46
N ARG A 25 -18.32 -14.82 27.46
CA ARG A 25 -19.36 -14.56 26.45
C ARG A 25 -18.74 -14.20 25.09
N TYR A 26 -17.60 -13.50 25.12
CA TYR A 26 -16.94 -12.98 23.91
C TYR A 26 -15.80 -13.87 23.42
N LEU A 27 -15.18 -14.62 24.34
CA LEU A 27 -14.08 -15.53 24.02
C LEU A 27 -14.26 -16.83 24.79
N ASN A 28 -14.74 -17.85 24.11
CA ASN A 28 -14.98 -19.20 24.67
C ASN A 28 -14.42 -20.28 23.75
N ASP A 29 -14.42 -21.53 24.21
CA ASP A 29 -13.76 -22.63 23.50
C ASP A 29 -14.34 -22.89 22.10
N ALA A 30 -15.62 -22.51 21.83
CA ALA A 30 -16.23 -22.65 20.52
C ALA A 30 -15.68 -21.67 19.48
N GLN A 31 -14.95 -20.65 19.91
CA GLN A 31 -14.34 -19.67 19.01
C GLN A 31 -12.89 -20.02 18.64
N PHE A 32 -12.31 -21.01 19.32
CA PHE A 32 -11.00 -21.51 18.94
C PHE A 32 -11.15 -22.56 17.84
N VAL A 33 -10.43 -22.32 16.75
CA VAL A 33 -10.42 -23.23 15.60
C VAL A 33 -9.06 -23.91 15.46
N PRO A 34 -8.99 -25.13 14.90
CA PRO A 34 -7.72 -25.79 14.61
C PRO A 34 -6.82 -24.91 13.74
N HIS A 35 -5.51 -25.01 13.91
CA HIS A 35 -4.52 -24.26 13.13
C HIS A 35 -4.65 -24.49 11.62
N SER A 36 -5.09 -25.68 11.21
CA SER A 36 -5.36 -26.02 9.79
C SER A 36 -6.33 -25.06 9.12
N ILE A 37 -7.40 -24.63 9.82
CA ILE A 37 -8.39 -23.68 9.25
C ILE A 37 -7.73 -22.34 8.91
N ARG A 38 -6.80 -21.85 9.74
CA ARG A 38 -6.04 -20.64 9.43
C ARG A 38 -5.17 -20.82 8.18
N THR A 39 -4.53 -21.96 8.05
CA THR A 39 -3.70 -22.29 6.89
C THR A 39 -4.54 -22.36 5.61
N GLU A 40 -5.73 -22.96 5.68
CA GLU A 40 -6.66 -23.04 4.55
C GLU A 40 -7.20 -21.66 4.13
N THR A 41 -7.47 -20.78 5.11
CA THR A 41 -7.97 -19.42 4.85
C THR A 41 -6.98 -18.58 4.04
N PHE A 42 -5.67 -18.78 4.25
CA PHE A 42 -4.61 -18.05 3.58
C PHE A 42 -3.79 -18.93 2.63
N THR A 43 -4.47 -19.85 1.92
CA THR A 43 -3.81 -20.66 0.90
C THR A 43 -3.39 -19.80 -0.28
N LYS A 44 -2.15 -19.96 -0.73
CA LYS A 44 -1.64 -19.30 -1.93
C LYS A 44 -2.42 -19.77 -3.15
N THR A 45 -2.77 -18.81 -3.99
CA THR A 45 -3.25 -19.10 -5.34
C THR A 45 -2.07 -19.29 -6.31
N ASN A 46 -2.32 -19.87 -7.48
CA ASN A 46 -1.30 -19.93 -8.54
C ASN A 46 -0.83 -18.53 -8.95
N THR A 47 -1.70 -17.55 -8.88
CA THR A 47 -1.36 -16.14 -9.15
C THR A 47 -0.39 -15.59 -8.13
N ASP A 48 -0.60 -15.88 -6.84
CA ASP A 48 0.33 -15.48 -5.79
C ASP A 48 1.70 -16.14 -5.96
N GLU A 49 1.72 -17.44 -6.33
CA GLU A 49 2.97 -18.16 -6.58
C GLU A 49 3.76 -17.56 -7.75
N LEU A 50 3.08 -17.17 -8.84
CA LEU A 50 3.72 -16.52 -9.98
C LEU A 50 4.31 -15.16 -9.60
N ILE A 51 3.57 -14.33 -8.88
CA ILE A 51 4.06 -13.02 -8.43
C ILE A 51 5.24 -13.17 -7.46
N LEU A 52 5.21 -14.15 -6.57
CA LEU A 52 6.28 -14.40 -5.59
C LEU A 52 7.58 -14.94 -6.20
N GLN A 53 7.59 -15.31 -7.47
CA GLN A 53 8.82 -15.61 -8.20
C GLN A 53 9.63 -14.35 -8.54
N ASP A 54 9.00 -13.19 -8.50
CA ASP A 54 9.70 -11.91 -8.69
C ASP A 54 10.55 -11.59 -7.45
N THR A 55 11.85 -11.56 -7.63
CA THR A 55 12.84 -11.29 -6.57
C THR A 55 13.13 -9.81 -6.36
N SER A 56 12.36 -8.90 -6.98
CA SER A 56 12.48 -7.45 -6.75
C SER A 56 12.29 -7.12 -5.27
N LEU A 57 13.13 -6.23 -4.74
CA LEU A 57 13.22 -5.98 -3.30
C LEU A 57 11.94 -5.38 -2.70
N ASP A 58 11.26 -4.53 -3.44
CA ASP A 58 10.07 -3.84 -2.98
C ASP A 58 9.17 -3.42 -4.14
N TYR A 59 7.93 -3.88 -4.12
CA TYR A 59 6.86 -3.50 -5.03
C TYR A 59 5.50 -3.74 -4.39
N ARG A 60 4.45 -3.17 -4.95
CA ARG A 60 3.07 -3.39 -4.50
C ARG A 60 2.25 -4.15 -5.52
N VAL A 61 1.23 -4.80 -4.99
CA VAL A 61 0.22 -5.54 -5.74
C VAL A 61 -1.14 -4.91 -5.51
N LEU A 62 -1.92 -4.75 -6.56
CA LEU A 62 -3.31 -4.34 -6.51
C LEU A 62 -4.19 -5.48 -6.99
N ASN A 63 -5.10 -5.94 -6.14
CA ASN A 63 -6.00 -7.03 -6.44
C ASN A 63 -7.40 -6.51 -6.82
N PHE A 64 -7.81 -6.75 -8.06
CA PHE A 64 -9.13 -6.41 -8.56
C PHE A 64 -10.17 -7.53 -8.38
N ALA A 65 -9.75 -8.72 -7.98
CA ALA A 65 -10.66 -9.85 -7.77
C ALA A 65 -11.32 -9.85 -6.37
N THR A 66 -10.86 -8.97 -5.47
CA THR A 66 -11.38 -8.82 -4.10
C THR A 66 -11.71 -7.37 -3.80
N SER A 67 -12.39 -7.12 -2.67
CA SER A 67 -12.57 -5.76 -2.17
C SER A 67 -11.25 -5.21 -1.66
N THR A 68 -10.60 -4.35 -2.43
CA THR A 68 -9.22 -3.90 -2.21
C THR A 68 -8.97 -3.34 -0.80
N PHE A 69 -9.95 -2.66 -0.19
CA PHE A 69 -9.78 -1.99 1.11
C PHE A 69 -10.46 -2.71 2.28
N ASP A 70 -11.18 -3.81 2.01
CA ASP A 70 -11.90 -4.60 3.03
C ASP A 70 -11.37 -6.03 3.13
N ASP A 71 -10.37 -6.40 2.33
CA ASP A 71 -9.76 -7.72 2.29
C ASP A 71 -8.32 -7.70 2.80
N ASN A 72 -7.92 -8.76 3.50
CA ASN A 72 -6.57 -8.94 4.04
C ASN A 72 -5.79 -10.09 3.37
N ASN A 73 -6.42 -10.88 2.48
CA ASN A 73 -5.75 -12.02 1.86
C ASN A 73 -4.58 -11.59 0.98
N THR A 74 -4.79 -10.53 0.17
CA THR A 74 -3.73 -9.99 -0.67
C THR A 74 -2.54 -9.50 0.15
N SER A 75 -2.80 -8.79 1.26
CA SER A 75 -1.73 -8.26 2.13
C SER A 75 -1.04 -9.32 2.98
N TYR A 76 -1.59 -10.54 3.05
CA TYR A 76 -0.93 -11.66 3.70
C TYR A 76 0.30 -12.16 2.91
N TRP A 77 0.21 -12.15 1.59
CA TRP A 77 1.28 -12.64 0.69
C TRP A 77 2.09 -11.55 0.03
N HIS A 78 1.50 -10.36 -0.17
CA HIS A 78 2.09 -9.26 -0.93
C HIS A 78 2.01 -7.94 -0.18
N LYS A 79 2.87 -7.00 -0.51
CA LYS A 79 2.68 -5.60 -0.16
C LYS A 79 1.54 -5.05 -1.00
N SER A 80 0.36 -4.93 -0.41
CA SER A 80 -0.85 -4.48 -1.10
C SER A 80 -0.95 -2.95 -1.15
N VAL A 81 -1.55 -2.43 -2.23
CA VAL A 81 -2.05 -1.04 -2.27
C VAL A 81 -3.22 -0.86 -1.31
N GLY A 82 -3.99 -1.92 -1.07
CA GLY A 82 -5.15 -1.95 -0.20
C GLY A 82 -4.92 -2.63 1.14
N GLY A 83 -5.96 -3.28 1.61
CA GLY A 83 -6.04 -3.99 2.88
C GLY A 83 -6.96 -3.30 3.89
N TYR A 84 -7.62 -4.11 4.71
CA TYR A 84 -8.43 -3.59 5.81
C TYR A 84 -7.56 -3.20 6.99
N HIS A 85 -7.65 -1.95 7.43
CA HIS A 85 -6.98 -1.48 8.63
C HIS A 85 -7.83 -0.41 9.35
N PRO A 86 -8.27 -0.63 10.60
CA PRO A 86 -9.13 0.31 11.32
C PRO A 86 -8.42 1.62 11.68
N ALA A 87 -7.10 1.61 11.83
CA ALA A 87 -6.27 2.78 12.14
C ALA A 87 -5.51 3.29 10.89
N LYS A 88 -6.20 3.37 9.76
CA LYS A 88 -5.63 3.88 8.52
C LYS A 88 -5.21 5.33 8.67
N LEU A 89 -4.03 5.69 8.17
CA LEU A 89 -3.57 7.09 8.16
C LEU A 89 -4.51 7.95 7.34
N ARG A 90 -4.93 9.10 7.89
CA ARG A 90 -5.85 10.03 7.21
C ARG A 90 -5.32 10.45 5.84
N ARG A 91 -4.04 10.77 5.72
CA ARG A 91 -3.40 11.10 4.43
C ARG A 91 -3.57 10.00 3.38
N TYR A 92 -3.48 8.73 3.81
CA TYR A 92 -3.67 7.62 2.89
C TYR A 92 -5.16 7.45 2.52
N GLN A 93 -6.07 7.71 3.45
CA GLN A 93 -7.50 7.72 3.17
C GLN A 93 -7.87 8.81 2.16
N GLU A 94 -7.34 10.01 2.33
CA GLU A 94 -7.51 11.10 1.36
C GLU A 94 -6.95 10.73 -0.03
N MET A 95 -5.78 10.10 -0.08
CA MET A 95 -5.22 9.58 -1.33
C MET A 95 -6.11 8.50 -1.97
N ILE A 96 -6.74 7.64 -1.16
CA ILE A 96 -7.68 6.63 -1.67
C ILE A 96 -8.90 7.32 -2.30
N GLU A 97 -9.46 8.31 -1.65
CA GLU A 97 -10.70 8.98 -2.07
C GLU A 97 -10.48 9.84 -3.32
N HIS A 98 -9.39 10.61 -3.35
CA HIS A 98 -9.12 11.56 -4.43
C HIS A 98 -8.50 10.90 -5.66
N HIS A 99 -7.61 9.92 -5.49
CA HIS A 99 -6.81 9.38 -6.61
C HIS A 99 -6.92 7.87 -6.76
N ILE A 100 -6.64 7.07 -5.70
CA ILE A 100 -6.48 5.64 -5.87
C ILE A 100 -7.78 5.00 -6.37
N SER A 101 -8.94 5.32 -5.77
CA SER A 101 -10.22 4.73 -6.17
C SER A 101 -10.65 5.10 -7.58
N PRO A 102 -10.59 6.36 -8.03
CA PRO A 102 -10.82 6.72 -9.43
C PRO A 102 -9.85 6.04 -10.40
N GLU A 103 -8.55 6.02 -10.08
CA GLU A 103 -7.52 5.39 -10.90
C GLU A 103 -7.68 3.87 -10.99
N MET A 104 -8.10 3.21 -9.90
CA MET A 104 -8.42 1.78 -9.93
C MET A 104 -9.53 1.46 -10.93
N GLN A 105 -10.58 2.27 -10.96
CA GLN A 105 -11.67 2.09 -11.92
C GLN A 105 -11.20 2.31 -13.36
N ALA A 106 -10.40 3.35 -13.58
CA ALA A 106 -9.82 3.66 -14.88
C ALA A 106 -8.85 2.56 -15.35
N ALA A 107 -7.96 2.09 -14.47
CA ALA A 107 -7.02 1.00 -14.74
C ALA A 107 -7.76 -0.30 -15.05
N TYR A 108 -8.74 -0.69 -14.22
CA TYR A 108 -9.53 -1.89 -14.47
C TYR A 108 -10.18 -1.87 -15.86
N LYS A 109 -10.84 -0.76 -16.20
CA LYS A 109 -11.50 -0.60 -17.50
C LYS A 109 -10.51 -0.63 -18.67
N ALA A 110 -9.38 0.06 -18.52
CA ALA A 110 -8.36 0.13 -19.56
C ALA A 110 -7.72 -1.24 -19.82
N ILE A 111 -7.33 -1.95 -18.76
CA ILE A 111 -6.71 -3.28 -18.82
C ILE A 111 -7.69 -4.30 -19.38
N ALA A 112 -8.96 -4.28 -18.92
CA ALA A 112 -10.00 -5.18 -19.43
C ALA A 112 -10.27 -4.95 -20.94
N THR A 113 -10.31 -3.69 -21.37
CA THR A 113 -10.51 -3.33 -22.80
C THR A 113 -9.32 -3.77 -23.65
N ALA A 114 -8.10 -3.69 -23.11
CA ALA A 114 -6.87 -4.12 -23.77
C ALA A 114 -6.65 -5.65 -23.71
N GLY A 115 -7.56 -6.41 -23.11
CA GLY A 115 -7.40 -7.86 -22.96
C GLY A 115 -6.20 -8.27 -22.10
N GLY A 116 -5.68 -7.37 -21.25
CA GLY A 116 -4.50 -7.58 -20.43
C GLY A 116 -3.18 -7.08 -21.06
N GLU A 117 -3.21 -6.62 -22.32
CA GLU A 117 -2.03 -6.12 -23.05
C GLU A 117 -1.65 -4.70 -22.57
N MET A 118 -0.70 -4.61 -21.64
CA MET A 118 -0.33 -3.35 -20.99
C MET A 118 0.33 -2.33 -21.93
N ASP A 119 0.95 -2.75 -23.01
CA ASP A 119 1.58 -1.85 -24.00
C ASP A 119 0.56 -0.94 -24.71
N SER A 120 -0.71 -1.37 -24.76
CA SER A 120 -1.82 -0.60 -25.35
C SER A 120 -2.59 0.24 -24.33
N VAL A 121 -2.20 0.20 -23.04
CA VAL A 121 -2.86 0.92 -21.96
C VAL A 121 -2.19 2.27 -21.71
N ASP A 122 -2.99 3.34 -21.70
CA ASP A 122 -2.49 4.67 -21.35
C ASP A 122 -2.16 4.77 -19.85
N ALA A 123 -0.87 4.74 -19.52
CA ALA A 123 -0.34 4.82 -18.17
C ALA A 123 -0.71 6.11 -17.41
N ASN A 124 -1.10 7.17 -18.14
CA ASN A 124 -1.52 8.43 -17.52
C ASN A 124 -2.86 8.31 -16.79
N LYS A 125 -3.62 7.25 -17.01
CA LYS A 125 -4.90 7.01 -16.34
C LYS A 125 -4.76 6.50 -14.91
N PHE A 126 -3.55 6.10 -14.48
CA PHE A 126 -3.29 5.56 -13.14
C PHE A 126 -1.89 5.94 -12.62
N ARG A 127 -1.59 7.23 -12.67
CA ARG A 127 -0.29 7.79 -12.29
C ARG A 127 0.05 7.56 -10.83
N VAL A 128 -0.91 7.72 -9.93
CA VAL A 128 -0.71 7.53 -8.49
C VAL A 128 -0.47 6.05 -8.18
N LEU A 129 -1.15 5.13 -8.86
CA LEU A 129 -0.84 3.70 -8.75
C LEU A 129 0.59 3.39 -9.20
N ASN A 130 1.06 4.04 -10.28
CA ASN A 130 2.45 3.91 -10.74
C ASN A 130 3.45 4.51 -9.74
N MET A 131 3.14 5.66 -9.12
CA MET A 131 3.92 6.28 -8.02
C MET A 131 4.00 5.37 -6.79
N LEU A 132 2.93 4.64 -6.48
CA LEU A 132 2.89 3.67 -5.40
C LEU A 132 3.69 2.39 -5.71
N ASN A 133 4.37 2.33 -6.85
CA ASN A 133 5.10 1.16 -7.32
C ASN A 133 4.21 -0.07 -7.42
N THR A 134 2.99 0.08 -7.98
CA THR A 134 2.08 -1.03 -8.23
C THR A 134 2.57 -1.82 -9.44
N LYS A 135 3.39 -2.83 -9.18
CA LYS A 135 4.06 -3.63 -10.22
C LYS A 135 3.18 -4.73 -10.79
N TYR A 136 2.24 -5.24 -10.01
CA TYR A 136 1.33 -6.29 -10.44
C TYR A 136 -0.12 -5.93 -10.15
N PHE A 137 -0.98 -6.24 -11.11
CA PHE A 137 -2.42 -6.30 -10.95
C PHE A 137 -2.86 -7.76 -10.91
N ILE A 138 -3.65 -8.14 -9.92
CA ILE A 138 -4.35 -9.43 -9.89
C ILE A 138 -5.71 -9.22 -10.51
N PHE A 139 -5.95 -9.85 -11.66
CA PHE A 139 -7.17 -9.68 -12.45
C PHE A 139 -8.04 -10.92 -12.36
N PRO A 140 -9.38 -10.77 -12.26
CA PRO A 140 -10.28 -11.91 -12.35
C PRO A 140 -10.24 -12.48 -13.78
N ALA A 141 -10.12 -13.80 -13.89
CA ALA A 141 -10.05 -14.51 -15.15
C ALA A 141 -11.00 -15.70 -15.15
N GLY A 142 -11.79 -15.84 -16.23
CA GLY A 142 -12.67 -16.98 -16.41
C GLY A 142 -13.78 -17.12 -15.38
N GLN A 143 -14.20 -18.36 -15.20
CA GLN A 143 -15.20 -18.74 -14.19
C GLN A 143 -14.50 -19.30 -12.94
N GLN A 144 -15.21 -19.36 -11.80
CA GLN A 144 -14.73 -20.02 -10.56
C GLN A 144 -13.60 -19.30 -9.79
N ARG A 145 -13.64 -17.96 -9.67
CA ARG A 145 -12.68 -17.19 -8.89
C ARG A 145 -11.20 -17.36 -9.30
N GLN A 146 -10.96 -17.77 -10.53
CA GLN A 146 -9.61 -17.81 -11.07
C GLN A 146 -9.09 -16.38 -11.26
N THR A 147 -7.79 -16.20 -11.05
CA THR A 147 -7.12 -14.93 -11.23
C THR A 147 -5.85 -15.10 -12.05
N VAL A 148 -5.41 -14.02 -12.67
CA VAL A 148 -4.15 -13.96 -13.41
C VAL A 148 -3.35 -12.73 -12.96
N PRO A 149 -2.01 -12.83 -12.88
CA PRO A 149 -1.17 -11.67 -12.63
C PRO A 149 -0.93 -10.93 -13.95
N ILE A 150 -1.09 -9.62 -13.93
CA ILE A 150 -0.73 -8.72 -15.02
C ILE A 150 0.41 -7.84 -14.56
N LEU A 151 1.55 -7.91 -15.23
CA LEU A 151 2.71 -7.06 -14.95
C LEU A 151 2.41 -5.63 -15.44
N ASN A 152 2.62 -4.65 -14.58
CA ASN A 152 2.58 -3.23 -14.93
C ASN A 152 3.98 -2.71 -15.26
N PRO A 153 4.33 -2.50 -16.53
CA PRO A 153 5.63 -1.98 -16.93
C PRO A 153 5.79 -0.48 -16.63
N HIS A 154 4.69 0.19 -16.25
CA HIS A 154 4.65 1.63 -16.01
C HIS A 154 4.86 2.02 -14.53
N ALA A 155 5.05 1.05 -13.63
CA ALA A 155 5.38 1.34 -12.24
C ALA A 155 6.74 2.06 -12.15
N TYR A 156 6.80 3.17 -11.38
CA TYR A 156 8.01 4.03 -11.35
C TYR A 156 9.14 3.48 -10.50
N GLY A 157 8.93 2.34 -9.82
CA GLY A 157 9.92 1.79 -8.91
C GLY A 157 9.89 2.43 -7.52
N ASN A 158 10.96 2.24 -6.78
CA ASN A 158 11.04 2.67 -5.38
C ASN A 158 11.47 4.12 -5.21
N ALA A 159 12.17 4.68 -6.19
CA ALA A 159 12.60 6.07 -6.25
C ALA A 159 12.99 6.45 -7.67
N TRP A 160 12.85 7.71 -8.00
CA TRP A 160 13.26 8.29 -9.27
C TRP A 160 13.64 9.75 -9.10
N PHE A 161 14.48 10.27 -10.00
CA PHE A 161 14.78 11.68 -10.06
C PHE A 161 13.71 12.42 -10.85
N VAL A 162 13.45 13.68 -10.47
CA VAL A 162 12.54 14.59 -11.17
C VAL A 162 13.31 15.78 -11.71
N ASN A 163 12.78 16.38 -12.76
CA ASN A 163 13.42 17.52 -13.41
C ASN A 163 12.98 18.87 -12.86
N LYS A 164 11.85 18.89 -12.13
CA LYS A 164 11.21 20.13 -11.67
C LYS A 164 10.58 19.95 -10.30
N VAL A 165 10.64 21.00 -9.49
CA VAL A 165 9.89 21.13 -8.25
C VAL A 165 8.81 22.19 -8.41
N GLN A 166 7.56 21.83 -8.14
CA GLN A 166 6.42 22.73 -8.10
C GLN A 166 6.05 22.96 -6.63
N TYR A 167 6.10 24.22 -6.20
CA TYR A 167 5.69 24.58 -4.83
C TYR A 167 4.20 24.91 -4.79
N VAL A 168 3.55 24.46 -3.73
CA VAL A 168 2.13 24.70 -3.42
C VAL A 168 2.00 25.22 -1.99
N ASN A 169 0.88 25.89 -1.67
CA ASN A 169 0.75 26.62 -0.40
C ASN A 169 0.16 25.78 0.74
N ASN A 170 -0.46 24.66 0.43
CA ASN A 170 -1.15 23.84 1.41
C ASN A 170 -1.36 22.41 0.91
N ALA A 171 -1.80 21.52 1.82
CA ALA A 171 -1.99 20.10 1.54
C ALA A 171 -3.10 19.81 0.50
N ASN A 172 -4.12 20.68 0.38
CA ASN A 172 -5.16 20.50 -0.63
C ASN A 172 -4.59 20.75 -2.03
N GLU A 173 -3.83 21.84 -2.20
CA GLU A 173 -3.15 22.12 -3.46
C GLU A 173 -2.11 21.02 -3.78
N GLU A 174 -1.49 20.40 -2.76
CA GLU A 174 -0.53 19.30 -2.94
C GLU A 174 -1.21 18.05 -3.52
N ILE A 175 -2.38 17.67 -3.00
CA ILE A 175 -3.12 16.51 -3.48
C ILE A 175 -3.74 16.78 -4.86
N ASP A 176 -4.34 17.97 -5.06
CA ASP A 176 -4.98 18.34 -6.32
C ASP A 176 -3.97 18.44 -7.47
N ALA A 177 -2.73 18.84 -7.20
CA ALA A 177 -1.67 18.93 -8.20
C ALA A 177 -1.34 17.60 -8.86
N LEU A 178 -1.59 16.46 -8.17
CA LEU A 178 -1.35 15.12 -8.71
C LEU A 178 -2.21 14.81 -9.95
N ASP A 179 -3.34 15.49 -10.12
CA ASP A 179 -4.18 15.34 -11.31
C ASP A 179 -3.53 15.89 -12.59
N SER A 180 -2.62 16.85 -12.45
CA SER A 180 -2.10 17.63 -13.59
C SER A 180 -0.62 17.43 -13.86
N ILE A 181 0.17 17.02 -12.87
CA ILE A 181 1.62 16.83 -13.06
C ILE A 181 1.94 15.53 -13.82
N ILE A 182 3.15 15.48 -14.36
CA ILE A 182 3.81 14.26 -14.79
C ILE A 182 4.78 13.84 -13.67
N PRO A 183 4.44 12.82 -12.84
CA PRO A 183 5.22 12.51 -11.64
C PRO A 183 6.66 12.10 -11.90
N THR A 184 6.97 11.60 -13.09
CA THR A 184 8.34 11.28 -13.51
C THR A 184 9.18 12.53 -13.85
N GLU A 185 8.53 13.68 -13.96
CA GLU A 185 9.21 14.95 -14.32
C GLU A 185 9.13 15.98 -13.20
N THR A 186 8.03 15.99 -12.43
CA THR A 186 7.72 17.05 -11.48
C THR A 186 7.38 16.49 -10.11
N ALA A 187 8.06 16.97 -9.07
CA ALA A 187 7.67 16.78 -7.68
C ALA A 187 6.83 17.97 -7.20
N VAL A 188 5.79 17.70 -6.43
CA VAL A 188 5.00 18.73 -5.74
C VAL A 188 5.45 18.81 -4.29
N VAL A 189 5.73 20.00 -3.81
CA VAL A 189 6.25 20.25 -2.46
C VAL A 189 5.51 21.40 -1.81
N ASP A 190 5.03 21.22 -0.61
CA ASP A 190 4.46 22.30 0.21
C ASP A 190 5.52 23.38 0.47
N ALA A 191 5.16 24.65 0.20
CA ALA A 191 6.06 25.81 0.30
C ALA A 191 6.74 25.97 1.67
N ARG A 192 6.16 25.40 2.76
CA ARG A 192 6.79 25.37 4.09
C ARG A 192 8.11 24.62 4.13
N PHE A 193 8.36 23.71 3.17
CA PHE A 193 9.60 22.95 3.06
C PHE A 193 10.61 23.59 2.08
N LYS A 194 10.30 24.74 1.50
CA LYS A 194 11.19 25.41 0.54
C LYS A 194 12.58 25.69 1.11
N ASP A 195 12.66 26.01 2.39
CA ASP A 195 13.93 26.28 3.05
C ASP A 195 14.84 25.05 3.20
N VAL A 196 14.25 23.86 3.27
CA VAL A 196 14.98 22.58 3.34
C VAL A 196 15.63 22.25 2.01
N LEU A 197 15.04 22.73 0.92
CA LEU A 197 15.49 22.49 -0.45
C LEU A 197 16.39 23.63 -0.99
N LYS A 198 16.86 24.54 -0.11
CA LYS A 198 17.80 25.59 -0.51
C LYS A 198 19.08 24.99 -1.08
N GLY A 199 19.45 25.42 -2.27
CA GLY A 199 20.63 24.93 -2.96
C GLY A 199 20.34 23.84 -4.01
N THR A 200 19.12 23.32 -4.06
CA THR A 200 18.69 22.49 -5.19
C THR A 200 18.22 23.37 -6.35
N THR A 201 18.54 22.98 -7.56
CA THR A 201 18.07 23.69 -8.76
C THR A 201 16.59 23.36 -8.96
N GLU A 202 15.73 24.39 -9.10
CA GLU A 202 14.27 24.20 -9.27
C GLU A 202 13.91 23.51 -10.60
N SER A 203 14.81 23.51 -11.56
CA SER A 203 14.66 22.79 -12.83
C SER A 203 16.01 22.34 -13.33
N TYR A 204 16.21 21.03 -13.41
CA TYR A 204 17.44 20.41 -13.92
C TYR A 204 17.12 19.11 -14.62
N LYS A 205 17.74 18.87 -15.76
CA LYS A 205 17.57 17.62 -16.49
C LYS A 205 18.93 16.95 -16.67
N ASP A 206 19.10 15.81 -16.01
CA ASP A 206 20.24 14.92 -16.19
C ASP A 206 19.73 13.56 -16.70
N SER A 207 19.99 13.29 -17.97
CA SER A 207 19.59 12.02 -18.61
C SER A 207 20.42 10.81 -18.14
N LEU A 208 21.49 11.02 -17.38
CA LEU A 208 22.35 10.00 -16.84
C LEU A 208 22.06 9.70 -15.37
N SER A 209 21.19 10.49 -14.73
CA SER A 209 20.79 10.27 -13.36
C SER A 209 20.09 8.92 -13.21
N SER A 210 20.52 8.15 -12.23
CA SER A 210 19.89 6.89 -11.88
C SER A 210 19.86 6.69 -10.37
N ILE A 211 18.82 6.01 -9.88
CA ILE A 211 18.68 5.60 -8.50
C ILE A 211 18.12 4.18 -8.45
N ARG A 212 18.72 3.34 -7.62
CA ARG A 212 18.33 1.94 -7.48
C ARG A 212 18.31 1.52 -6.02
N LEU A 213 17.22 0.91 -5.57
CA LEU A 213 17.16 0.27 -4.26
C LEU A 213 18.06 -0.97 -4.27
N THR A 214 19.03 -1.04 -3.37
CA THR A 214 19.99 -2.14 -3.25
C THR A 214 19.73 -3.02 -2.03
N SER A 215 19.07 -2.50 -1.01
CA SER A 215 18.69 -3.27 0.16
C SER A 215 17.41 -2.71 0.78
N TYR A 216 16.55 -3.62 1.21
CA TYR A 216 15.29 -3.33 1.88
C TYR A 216 15.21 -4.03 3.23
N ALA A 217 14.97 -3.25 4.29
CA ALA A 217 14.53 -3.74 5.58
C ALA A 217 13.44 -2.80 6.14
N PRO A 218 12.57 -3.24 7.04
CA PRO A 218 11.42 -2.44 7.50
C PRO A 218 11.75 -1.03 7.97
N ASN A 219 12.96 -0.83 8.56
CA ASN A 219 13.41 0.44 9.09
C ASN A 219 14.66 0.99 8.36
N ARG A 220 15.05 0.38 7.25
CA ARG A 220 16.26 0.78 6.53
C ARG A 220 16.16 0.46 5.05
N LEU A 221 16.25 1.50 4.23
CA LEU A 221 16.35 1.42 2.78
C LEU A 221 17.73 1.91 2.38
N THR A 222 18.40 1.17 1.49
CA THR A 222 19.70 1.58 0.94
C THR A 222 19.57 1.73 -0.55
N TYR A 223 20.01 2.86 -1.07
CA TYR A 223 19.98 3.20 -2.49
C TYR A 223 21.40 3.41 -3.01
N GLU A 224 21.62 3.05 -4.24
CA GLU A 224 22.76 3.45 -5.04
C GLU A 224 22.29 4.50 -6.03
N THR A 225 23.00 5.63 -6.10
CA THR A 225 22.64 6.76 -6.95
C THR A 225 23.80 7.14 -7.84
N ASN A 226 23.50 7.53 -9.06
CA ASN A 226 24.38 8.24 -9.96
C ASN A 226 23.71 9.54 -10.38
N ASN A 227 24.27 10.66 -9.96
CA ASN A 227 23.75 11.99 -10.24
C ASN A 227 24.92 13.00 -10.25
N ALA A 228 24.90 13.95 -11.16
CA ALA A 228 25.91 14.99 -11.31
C ALA A 228 25.77 16.16 -10.31
N GLN A 229 24.71 16.19 -9.50
CA GLN A 229 24.46 17.18 -8.45
C GLN A 229 24.50 16.59 -7.07
#